data_62a04494448aef6a7fa34882bf609bd5
#
_entry.id   62a04494448aef6a7fa34882bf609bd5
#
_cell.length_a   1.000
_cell.length_b   1.000
_cell.length_c   1.000
_cell.angle_alpha   90.00
_cell.angle_beta   90.00
_cell.angle_gamma   90.00
#
_symmetry.space_group_name_H-M   'P 1'
#
loop_
_entity.id
_entity.type
_entity.pdbx_description
1 polymer ?
#
loop_
_entity_poly.entity_id
_entity_poly.type
_entity_poly.pdbx_seq_one_letter_code
_entity_poly.pdbx_strand_id
1 'polypeptide(L)'
;MRILGIETSSVRGSVALVEADRTLAVARHERENSHEASIQPLIERVLGEAGWSPRQLDRIAVGTGPGSFTGLRVGIALAQGIAEGLEIPLVGVGSLQALAWAAPRGDERVRVPVIDARRGELFLAAYSAAGLELLPPQVVVNTDSAEQLIRALPGAVLLLGRASAPLWSSFEHDPNPEAELPDARWTACIGATLSADTKASALYLRPAVAVAAQLRHNPLSVEADPPAPAPLTGASEGAAARADRVDGHR
;
A
#
# COMPACT_ATOMS: atom_id res chain seq x y z
N MET A 1 -21.75 15.25 6.40
CA MET A 1 -20.52 14.61 6.92
C MET A 1 -19.35 15.14 6.11
N ARG A 2 -18.30 15.58 6.81
CA ARG A 2 -17.08 16.20 6.27
C ARG A 2 -15.93 15.20 6.36
N ILE A 3 -15.40 14.79 5.23
CA ILE A 3 -14.44 13.68 5.14
C ILE A 3 -13.16 14.15 4.50
N LEU A 4 -12.04 13.80 5.11
CA LEU A 4 -10.72 13.88 4.52
C LEU A 4 -10.37 12.52 3.93
N GLY A 5 -10.19 12.45 2.62
CA GLY A 5 -9.66 11.28 1.91
C GLY A 5 -8.15 11.37 1.74
N ILE A 6 -7.45 10.26 1.91
CA ILE A 6 -6.01 10.12 1.68
C ILE A 6 -5.78 8.87 0.82
N GLU A 7 -5.06 9.02 -0.31
CA GLU A 7 -4.72 7.90 -1.19
C GLU A 7 -3.23 7.96 -1.58
N THR A 8 -2.52 6.88 -1.28
CA THR A 8 -1.05 6.78 -1.45
C THR A 8 -0.59 5.44 -2.01
N SER A 9 -1.54 4.63 -2.52
CA SER A 9 -1.23 3.28 -3.02
C SER A 9 -0.48 3.24 -4.36
N SER A 10 -0.39 4.37 -5.07
CA SER A 10 0.22 4.48 -6.39
C SER A 10 1.33 5.53 -6.43
N VAL A 11 1.90 5.80 -7.61
CA VAL A 11 2.85 6.92 -7.80
C VAL A 11 2.20 8.28 -7.58
N ARG A 12 0.87 8.36 -7.73
CA ARG A 12 0.08 9.53 -7.36
C ARG A 12 -0.24 9.46 -5.87
N GLY A 13 0.20 10.46 -5.10
CA GLY A 13 -0.34 10.76 -3.78
C GLY A 13 -1.43 11.81 -3.93
N SER A 14 -2.56 11.61 -3.27
CA SER A 14 -3.67 12.55 -3.32
C SER A 14 -4.36 12.70 -1.97
N VAL A 15 -4.96 13.89 -1.80
CA VAL A 15 -5.79 14.25 -0.65
C VAL A 15 -7.02 14.97 -1.16
N ALA A 16 -8.18 14.70 -0.59
CA ALA A 16 -9.43 15.32 -0.97
C ALA A 16 -10.30 15.64 0.23
N LEU A 17 -11.06 16.73 0.15
CA LEU A 17 -12.14 17.05 1.07
C LEU A 17 -13.49 16.87 0.38
N VAL A 18 -14.35 16.11 1.04
CA VAL A 18 -15.71 15.82 0.57
C VAL A 18 -16.72 16.19 1.67
N GLU A 19 -17.76 16.90 1.30
CA GLU A 19 -18.91 17.18 2.18
C GLU A 19 -20.18 16.62 1.54
N ALA A 20 -20.82 15.69 2.23
CA ALA A 20 -21.91 14.86 1.70
C ALA A 20 -21.44 14.05 0.47
N ASP A 21 -21.83 14.44 -0.73
CA ASP A 21 -21.45 13.85 -2.03
C ASP A 21 -20.64 14.82 -2.91
N ARG A 22 -20.35 16.02 -2.38
CA ARG A 22 -19.65 17.09 -3.11
C ARG A 22 -18.18 17.14 -2.74
N THR A 23 -17.30 17.01 -3.74
CA THR A 23 -15.89 17.29 -3.59
C THR A 23 -15.66 18.80 -3.49
N LEU A 24 -15.03 19.26 -2.42
CA LEU A 24 -14.73 20.68 -2.18
C LEU A 24 -13.33 21.07 -2.64
N ALA A 25 -12.37 20.22 -2.37
CA ALA A 25 -10.96 20.44 -2.77
C ALA A 25 -10.28 19.09 -3.02
N VAL A 26 -9.35 19.09 -3.97
CA VAL A 26 -8.47 17.93 -4.27
C VAL A 26 -7.07 18.46 -4.54
N ALA A 27 -6.08 17.87 -3.89
CA ALA A 27 -4.69 18.12 -4.17
C ALA A 27 -3.95 16.82 -4.47
N ARG A 28 -3.04 16.86 -5.45
CA ARG A 28 -2.30 15.69 -5.94
C ARG A 28 -0.83 16.01 -6.12
N HIS A 29 0.01 15.02 -6.00
CA HIS A 29 1.37 15.02 -6.50
C HIS A 29 1.67 13.71 -7.24
N GLU A 30 2.53 13.76 -8.23
CA GLU A 30 3.00 12.60 -8.98
C GLU A 30 4.53 12.55 -8.89
N ARG A 31 5.05 11.97 -7.81
CA ARG A 31 6.49 11.74 -7.63
C ARG A 31 6.70 10.39 -6.97
N GLU A 32 7.54 9.56 -7.57
CA GLU A 32 7.95 8.30 -6.95
C GLU A 32 8.70 8.58 -5.63
N ASN A 33 8.42 7.78 -4.60
CA ASN A 33 9.10 7.77 -3.29
C ASN A 33 9.07 9.09 -2.47
N SER A 34 8.06 9.95 -2.68
CA SER A 34 7.97 11.23 -1.96
C SER A 34 6.71 11.40 -1.10
N HIS A 35 5.93 10.34 -0.86
CA HIS A 35 4.66 10.46 -0.13
C HIS A 35 4.85 10.99 1.30
N GLU A 36 5.93 10.59 2.00
CA GLU A 36 6.20 11.05 3.37
C GLU A 36 6.28 12.59 3.47
N ALA A 37 7.01 13.21 2.54
CA ALA A 37 7.22 14.65 2.55
C ALA A 37 6.09 15.46 1.90
N SER A 38 5.19 14.79 1.15
CA SER A 38 4.26 15.49 0.25
C SER A 38 2.80 15.46 0.72
N ILE A 39 2.37 14.46 1.50
CA ILE A 39 0.93 14.31 1.85
C ILE A 39 0.49 15.36 2.87
N GLN A 40 1.29 15.65 3.88
CA GLN A 40 0.92 16.66 4.89
C GLN A 40 0.70 18.05 4.27
N PRO A 41 1.59 18.60 3.40
CA PRO A 41 1.33 19.86 2.70
C PRO A 41 0.06 19.83 1.84
N LEU A 42 -0.30 18.68 1.25
CA LEU A 42 -1.56 18.56 0.50
C LEU A 42 -2.78 18.67 1.42
N ILE A 43 -2.71 18.09 2.64
CA ILE A 43 -3.79 18.21 3.64
C ILE A 43 -3.97 19.69 4.04
N GLU A 44 -2.90 20.38 4.36
CA GLU A 44 -2.93 21.79 4.72
C GLU A 44 -3.53 22.63 3.58
N ARG A 45 -3.13 22.34 2.34
CA ARG A 45 -3.64 22.98 1.15
C ARG A 45 -5.15 22.80 0.98
N VAL A 46 -5.67 21.56 1.00
CA VAL A 46 -7.10 21.32 0.76
C VAL A 46 -7.96 21.89 1.90
N LEU A 47 -7.48 21.87 3.14
CA LEU A 47 -8.14 22.51 4.29
C LEU A 47 -8.20 24.03 4.10
N GLY A 48 -7.09 24.65 3.69
CA GLY A 48 -7.02 26.07 3.41
C GLY A 48 -7.93 26.50 2.26
N GLU A 49 -7.96 25.75 1.15
CA GLU A 49 -8.84 26.00 0.00
C GLU A 49 -10.32 25.91 0.38
N ALA A 50 -10.70 25.00 1.29
CA ALA A 50 -12.06 24.85 1.78
C ALA A 50 -12.41 25.85 2.92
N GLY A 51 -11.45 26.52 3.50
CA GLY A 51 -11.62 27.38 4.68
C GLY A 51 -11.96 26.57 5.95
N TRP A 52 -11.53 25.30 6.04
CA TRP A 52 -11.80 24.42 7.16
C TRP A 52 -10.60 24.29 8.09
N SER A 53 -10.90 24.23 9.40
CA SER A 53 -9.94 23.72 10.37
C SER A 53 -10.03 22.19 10.45
N PRO A 54 -8.94 21.49 10.85
CA PRO A 54 -8.98 20.03 11.05
C PRO A 54 -10.10 19.57 12.00
N ARG A 55 -10.45 20.35 13.01
CA ARG A 55 -11.51 20.04 14.00
C ARG A 55 -12.94 20.02 13.41
N GLN A 56 -13.11 20.45 12.17
CA GLN A 56 -14.39 20.40 11.47
C GLN A 56 -14.59 19.11 10.68
N LEU A 57 -13.57 18.24 10.65
CA LEU A 57 -13.67 16.92 10.03
C LEU A 57 -14.49 15.98 10.91
N ASP A 58 -15.35 15.19 10.28
CA ASP A 58 -16.17 14.18 10.95
C ASP A 58 -15.55 12.77 10.80
N ARG A 59 -14.69 12.55 9.79
CA ARG A 59 -14.11 11.24 9.46
C ARG A 59 -12.86 11.38 8.58
N ILE A 60 -11.95 10.42 8.73
CA ILE A 60 -10.85 10.18 7.78
C ILE A 60 -11.13 8.89 7.00
N ALA A 61 -10.91 8.93 5.67
CA ALA A 61 -10.94 7.76 4.80
C ALA A 61 -9.55 7.58 4.17
N VAL A 62 -9.00 6.37 4.22
CA VAL A 62 -7.65 6.10 3.68
C VAL A 62 -7.65 4.90 2.75
N GLY A 63 -6.90 5.02 1.65
CA GLY A 63 -6.65 3.91 0.72
C GLY A 63 -5.85 2.80 1.40
N THR A 64 -6.37 1.58 1.34
CA THR A 64 -5.75 0.39 1.96
C THR A 64 -5.05 -0.52 0.97
N GLY A 65 -5.01 -0.16 -0.32
CA GLY A 65 -4.39 -0.97 -1.36
C GLY A 65 -5.39 -1.84 -2.13
N PRO A 66 -4.88 -2.73 -2.98
CA PRO A 66 -3.46 -3.06 -3.16
C PRO A 66 -2.65 -1.93 -3.83
N GLY A 67 -1.32 -1.96 -3.66
CA GLY A 67 -0.45 -0.96 -4.28
C GLY A 67 0.94 -0.89 -3.64
N SER A 68 1.54 0.30 -3.66
CA SER A 68 2.85 0.60 -3.10
C SER A 68 2.92 0.29 -1.61
N PHE A 69 3.80 -0.62 -1.22
CA PHE A 69 3.98 -1.02 0.18
C PHE A 69 4.37 0.14 1.11
N THR A 70 5.32 0.96 0.68
CA THR A 70 5.75 2.15 1.44
C THR A 70 4.65 3.20 1.45
N GLY A 71 4.05 3.49 0.30
CA GLY A 71 2.98 4.47 0.19
C GLY A 71 1.80 4.15 1.12
N LEU A 72 1.32 2.91 1.10
CA LEU A 72 0.23 2.47 1.97
C LEU A 72 0.53 2.68 3.46
N ARG A 73 1.74 2.33 3.91
CA ARG A 73 2.14 2.51 5.31
C ARG A 73 2.17 3.99 5.71
N VAL A 74 2.72 4.84 4.85
CA VAL A 74 2.77 6.29 5.09
C VAL A 74 1.35 6.85 5.18
N GLY A 75 0.49 6.57 4.20
CA GLY A 75 -0.88 7.08 4.19
C GLY A 75 -1.69 6.61 5.39
N ILE A 76 -1.63 5.31 5.71
CA ILE A 76 -2.38 4.73 6.83
C ILE A 76 -1.88 5.28 8.17
N ALA A 77 -0.55 5.34 8.40
CA ALA A 77 0.01 5.86 9.64
C ALA A 77 -0.35 7.34 9.86
N LEU A 78 -0.27 8.16 8.80
CA LEU A 78 -0.66 9.57 8.86
C LEU A 78 -2.16 9.71 9.16
N ALA A 79 -3.01 8.94 8.46
CA ALA A 79 -4.46 8.93 8.67
C ALA A 79 -4.82 8.52 10.11
N GLN A 80 -4.15 7.50 10.66
CA GLN A 80 -4.31 7.06 12.05
C GLN A 80 -3.94 8.15 13.03
N GLY A 81 -2.78 8.79 12.86
CA GLY A 81 -2.34 9.88 13.74
C GLY A 81 -3.30 11.07 13.75
N ILE A 82 -3.85 11.45 12.57
CA ILE A 82 -4.82 12.54 12.48
C ILE A 82 -6.15 12.14 13.13
N ALA A 83 -6.67 10.95 12.82
CA ALA A 83 -7.95 10.47 13.35
C ALA A 83 -7.91 10.35 14.87
N GLU A 84 -6.82 9.82 15.44
CA GLU A 84 -6.60 9.70 16.87
C GLU A 84 -6.47 11.08 17.53
N GLY A 85 -5.67 11.99 16.95
CA GLY A 85 -5.51 13.35 17.49
C GLY A 85 -6.78 14.21 17.44
N LEU A 86 -7.73 13.88 16.56
CA LEU A 86 -9.01 14.55 16.44
C LEU A 86 -10.18 13.78 17.11
N GLU A 87 -9.93 12.56 17.59
CA GLU A 87 -10.93 11.66 18.17
C GLU A 87 -12.10 11.37 17.21
N ILE A 88 -11.82 11.19 15.90
CA ILE A 88 -12.81 10.92 14.87
C ILE A 88 -12.58 9.56 14.21
N PRO A 89 -13.62 8.92 13.62
CA PRO A 89 -13.48 7.63 12.96
C PRO A 89 -12.50 7.65 11.79
N LEU A 90 -11.73 6.55 11.66
CA LEU A 90 -10.91 6.23 10.50
C LEU A 90 -11.47 5.01 9.80
N VAL A 91 -11.70 5.09 8.48
CA VAL A 91 -12.16 3.97 7.66
C VAL A 91 -11.19 3.66 6.53
N GLY A 92 -11.02 2.37 6.24
CA GLY A 92 -10.20 1.89 5.12
C GLY A 92 -11.03 1.67 3.87
N VAL A 93 -10.51 2.07 2.71
CA VAL A 93 -11.13 1.90 1.40
C VAL A 93 -10.17 1.18 0.46
N GLY A 94 -10.62 0.13 -0.23
CA GLY A 94 -9.80 -0.56 -1.22
C GLY A 94 -9.41 0.36 -2.38
N SER A 95 -8.13 0.41 -2.74
CA SER A 95 -7.66 1.30 -3.82
C SER A 95 -8.20 0.90 -5.20
N LEU A 96 -8.41 -0.41 -5.46
CA LEU A 96 -9.13 -0.86 -6.66
C LEU A 96 -10.60 -0.44 -6.63
N GLN A 97 -11.25 -0.46 -5.48
CA GLN A 97 -12.62 0.03 -5.34
C GLN A 97 -12.69 1.54 -5.60
N ALA A 98 -11.75 2.32 -5.03
CA ALA A 98 -11.67 3.76 -5.30
C ALA A 98 -11.47 4.05 -6.80
N LEU A 99 -10.63 3.26 -7.48
CA LEU A 99 -10.43 3.38 -8.92
C LEU A 99 -11.70 3.03 -9.73
N ALA A 100 -12.42 1.98 -9.34
CA ALA A 100 -13.69 1.61 -9.97
C ALA A 100 -14.75 2.71 -9.85
N TRP A 101 -14.69 3.50 -8.78
CA TRP A 101 -15.63 4.61 -8.54
C TRP A 101 -15.38 5.81 -9.47
N ALA A 102 -14.21 5.87 -10.13
CA ALA A 102 -13.89 6.89 -11.12
C ALA A 102 -14.66 6.73 -12.45
N ALA A 103 -15.31 5.59 -12.68
CA ALA A 103 -16.13 5.35 -13.87
C ALA A 103 -17.19 6.43 -14.09
N PRO A 104 -17.55 6.75 -15.35
CA PRO A 104 -18.56 7.75 -15.65
C PRO A 104 -19.90 7.44 -14.95
N ARG A 105 -20.58 8.50 -14.48
CA ARG A 105 -21.91 8.35 -13.89
C ARG A 105 -22.90 7.84 -14.94
N GLY A 106 -23.72 6.85 -14.56
CA GLY A 106 -24.71 6.24 -15.45
C GLY A 106 -24.14 5.18 -16.39
N ASP A 107 -22.85 4.85 -16.27
CA ASP A 107 -22.28 3.72 -16.99
C ASP A 107 -22.68 2.41 -16.29
N GLU A 108 -23.41 1.56 -17.02
CA GLU A 108 -23.97 0.30 -16.51
C GLU A 108 -23.01 -0.90 -16.67
N ARG A 109 -21.84 -0.70 -17.27
CA ARG A 109 -20.86 -1.75 -17.48
C ARG A 109 -20.24 -2.24 -16.19
N VAL A 110 -19.74 -3.47 -16.19
CA VAL A 110 -18.91 -4.00 -15.11
C VAL A 110 -17.59 -3.23 -15.11
N ARG A 111 -17.25 -2.66 -13.97
CA ARG A 111 -16.04 -1.85 -13.76
C ARG A 111 -14.89 -2.73 -13.36
N VAL A 112 -13.84 -2.73 -14.17
CA VAL A 112 -12.66 -3.57 -13.94
C VAL A 112 -11.44 -2.68 -13.72
N PRO A 113 -11.18 -2.28 -12.45
CA PRO A 113 -9.98 -1.55 -12.10
C PRO A 113 -8.75 -2.43 -12.20
N VAL A 114 -7.69 -1.90 -12.82
CA VAL A 114 -6.42 -2.58 -13.03
C VAL A 114 -5.27 -1.67 -12.58
N ILE A 115 -4.39 -2.18 -11.74
CA ILE A 115 -3.18 -1.47 -11.28
C ILE A 115 -1.96 -2.33 -11.62
N ASP A 116 -0.93 -1.73 -12.19
CA ASP A 116 0.36 -2.39 -12.42
C ASP A 116 0.98 -2.81 -11.09
N ALA A 117 1.08 -4.11 -10.85
CA ALA A 117 1.69 -4.68 -9.66
C ALA A 117 3.22 -4.85 -9.82
N ARG A 118 3.81 -4.34 -10.92
CA ARG A 118 5.21 -4.54 -11.32
C ARG A 118 5.55 -5.99 -11.66
N ARG A 119 6.69 -6.22 -12.33
CA ARG A 119 7.20 -7.54 -12.71
C ARG A 119 6.26 -8.33 -13.64
N GLY A 120 5.45 -7.64 -14.46
CA GLY A 120 4.49 -8.27 -15.36
C GLY A 120 3.22 -8.77 -14.68
N GLU A 121 3.00 -8.46 -13.41
CA GLU A 121 1.78 -8.78 -12.67
C GLU A 121 0.83 -7.58 -12.62
N LEU A 122 -0.45 -7.87 -12.43
CA LEU A 122 -1.51 -6.88 -12.30
C LEU A 122 -2.29 -7.11 -11.01
N PHE A 123 -2.66 -6.04 -10.32
CA PHE A 123 -3.76 -6.09 -9.35
C PHE A 123 -5.06 -5.82 -10.09
N LEU A 124 -6.04 -6.69 -9.90
CA LEU A 124 -7.31 -6.65 -10.60
C LEU A 124 -8.45 -6.99 -9.64
N ALA A 125 -9.60 -6.35 -9.85
CA ALA A 125 -10.88 -6.67 -9.24
C ALA A 125 -12.01 -6.39 -10.25
N ALA A 126 -13.24 -6.75 -9.92
CA ALA A 126 -14.40 -6.33 -10.71
C ALA A 126 -15.57 -5.94 -9.81
N TYR A 127 -16.27 -4.88 -10.22
CA TYR A 127 -17.43 -4.35 -9.52
C TYR A 127 -18.57 -4.11 -10.50
N SER A 128 -19.80 -4.37 -10.06
CA SER A 128 -20.97 -3.94 -10.82
C SER A 128 -21.07 -2.41 -10.91
N ALA A 129 -21.91 -1.89 -11.78
CA ALA A 129 -22.23 -0.45 -11.84
C ALA A 129 -22.72 0.10 -10.49
N ALA A 130 -23.41 -0.72 -9.69
CA ALA A 130 -23.87 -0.36 -8.34
C ALA A 130 -22.76 -0.48 -7.26
N GLY A 131 -21.53 -0.90 -7.62
CA GLY A 131 -20.41 -1.04 -6.69
C GLY A 131 -20.35 -2.37 -5.93
N LEU A 132 -21.21 -3.37 -6.31
CA LEU A 132 -21.12 -4.71 -5.73
C LEU A 132 -19.86 -5.41 -6.27
N GLU A 133 -19.05 -6.01 -5.39
CA GLU A 133 -17.90 -6.80 -5.77
C GLU A 133 -18.33 -8.09 -6.49
N LEU A 134 -17.89 -8.23 -7.74
CA LEU A 134 -18.12 -9.40 -8.60
C LEU A 134 -16.89 -10.31 -8.65
N LEU A 135 -15.72 -9.73 -8.53
CA LEU A 135 -14.44 -10.41 -8.46
C LEU A 135 -13.58 -9.72 -7.39
N PRO A 136 -13.15 -10.44 -6.35
CA PRO A 136 -12.36 -9.84 -5.27
C PRO A 136 -10.98 -9.38 -5.77
N PRO A 137 -10.36 -8.41 -5.08
CA PRO A 137 -9.00 -7.98 -5.36
C PRO A 137 -8.02 -9.14 -5.36
N GLN A 138 -7.26 -9.30 -6.45
CA GLN A 138 -6.29 -10.37 -6.60
C GLN A 138 -5.07 -9.96 -7.44
N VAL A 139 -4.00 -10.74 -7.35
CA VAL A 139 -2.84 -10.65 -8.23
C VAL A 139 -3.05 -11.55 -9.43
N VAL A 140 -2.80 -11.03 -10.62
CA VAL A 140 -2.82 -11.79 -11.87
C VAL A 140 -1.43 -11.74 -12.51
N VAL A 141 -0.88 -12.91 -12.84
CA VAL A 141 0.54 -13.07 -13.18
C VAL A 141 0.88 -12.55 -14.58
N ASN A 142 -0.09 -12.49 -15.50
CA ASN A 142 0.13 -12.02 -16.87
C ASN A 142 -1.16 -11.50 -17.50
N THR A 143 -1.01 -10.87 -18.66
CA THR A 143 -2.12 -10.29 -19.43
C THR A 143 -3.14 -11.34 -19.87
N ASP A 144 -2.70 -12.52 -20.30
CA ASP A 144 -3.60 -13.58 -20.80
C ASP A 144 -4.52 -14.10 -19.71
N SER A 145 -3.98 -14.29 -18.48
CA SER A 145 -4.79 -14.67 -17.32
C SER A 145 -5.77 -13.58 -16.92
N ALA A 146 -5.37 -12.30 -17.01
CA ALA A 146 -6.26 -11.18 -16.77
C ALA A 146 -7.40 -11.15 -17.81
N GLU A 147 -7.07 -11.33 -19.09
CA GLU A 147 -8.06 -11.37 -20.17
C GLU A 147 -9.08 -12.49 -19.99
N GLN A 148 -8.64 -13.69 -19.61
CA GLN A 148 -9.54 -14.82 -19.32
C GLN A 148 -10.51 -14.51 -18.17
N LEU A 149 -10.02 -13.92 -17.08
CA LEU A 149 -10.85 -13.54 -15.96
C LEU A 149 -11.88 -12.47 -16.35
N ILE A 150 -11.45 -11.47 -17.12
CA ILE A 150 -12.34 -10.38 -17.56
C ILE A 150 -13.40 -10.90 -18.53
N ARG A 151 -13.06 -11.79 -19.46
CA ARG A 151 -14.02 -12.41 -20.39
C ARG A 151 -15.05 -13.31 -19.71
N ALA A 152 -14.76 -13.82 -18.51
CA ALA A 152 -15.69 -14.60 -17.70
C ALA A 152 -16.70 -13.74 -16.92
N LEU A 153 -16.52 -12.41 -16.87
CA LEU A 153 -17.45 -11.50 -16.20
C LEU A 153 -18.77 -11.36 -16.97
N PRO A 154 -19.88 -11.12 -16.27
CA PRO A 154 -21.17 -10.96 -16.92
C PRO A 154 -21.28 -9.60 -17.63
N GLY A 155 -21.69 -9.60 -18.89
CA GLY A 155 -22.03 -8.38 -19.64
C GLY A 155 -20.81 -7.60 -20.18
N ALA A 156 -21.05 -6.36 -20.56
CA ALA A 156 -20.03 -5.46 -21.06
C ALA A 156 -19.13 -4.96 -19.92
N VAL A 157 -17.84 -4.81 -20.17
CA VAL A 157 -16.86 -4.36 -19.19
C VAL A 157 -16.27 -3.01 -19.58
N LEU A 158 -15.87 -2.23 -18.56
CA LEU A 158 -15.11 -1.00 -18.69
C LEU A 158 -13.84 -1.15 -17.88
N LEU A 159 -12.67 -1.10 -18.52
CA LEU A 159 -11.39 -1.07 -17.82
C LEU A 159 -11.11 0.33 -17.27
N LEU A 160 -10.56 0.38 -16.07
CA LEU A 160 -10.08 1.60 -15.42
C LEU A 160 -8.67 1.35 -14.89
N GLY A 161 -7.85 2.38 -14.88
CA GLY A 161 -6.47 2.26 -14.39
C GLY A 161 -5.45 2.13 -15.51
N ARG A 162 -4.21 1.83 -15.15
CA ARG A 162 -3.12 1.60 -16.10
C ARG A 162 -2.89 0.11 -16.27
N ALA A 163 -3.25 -0.43 -17.44
CA ALA A 163 -2.98 -1.80 -17.84
C ALA A 163 -1.89 -1.86 -18.91
N SER A 164 -1.46 -3.08 -19.24
CA SER A 164 -0.58 -3.32 -20.39
C SER A 164 -1.30 -3.02 -21.72
N ALA A 165 -0.55 -2.58 -22.73
CA ALA A 165 -1.12 -2.27 -24.04
C ALA A 165 -1.98 -3.39 -24.65
N PRO A 166 -1.61 -4.69 -24.57
CA PRO A 166 -2.47 -5.77 -25.05
C PRO A 166 -3.85 -5.81 -24.39
N LEU A 167 -3.92 -5.61 -23.07
CA LEU A 167 -5.20 -5.60 -22.35
C LEU A 167 -6.08 -4.43 -22.77
N TRP A 168 -5.49 -3.25 -22.99
CA TRP A 168 -6.18 -2.08 -23.52
C TRP A 168 -6.75 -2.29 -24.91
N SER A 169 -6.08 -3.09 -25.77
CA SER A 169 -6.55 -3.38 -27.10
C SER A 169 -7.71 -4.37 -27.14
N SER A 170 -7.87 -5.19 -26.10
CA SER A 170 -8.87 -6.25 -26.02
C SER A 170 -10.21 -5.81 -25.46
N PHE A 171 -10.24 -4.69 -24.70
CA PHE A 171 -11.44 -4.24 -23.98
C PHE A 171 -11.63 -2.72 -24.11
N GLU A 172 -12.85 -2.26 -23.93
CA GLU A 172 -13.11 -0.83 -23.77
C GLU A 172 -12.53 -0.32 -22.45
N HIS A 173 -11.90 0.85 -22.51
CA HIS A 173 -11.28 1.50 -21.36
C HIS A 173 -11.76 2.94 -21.22
N ASP A 174 -11.74 3.46 -19.97
CA ASP A 174 -12.05 4.84 -19.71
C ASP A 174 -10.89 5.74 -20.17
N PRO A 175 -11.11 6.66 -21.12
CA PRO A 175 -10.07 7.56 -21.61
C PRO A 175 -9.75 8.69 -20.63
N ASN A 176 -10.48 8.80 -19.51
CA ASN A 176 -10.28 9.87 -18.54
C ASN A 176 -8.96 9.67 -17.77
N PRO A 177 -8.00 10.60 -17.83
CA PRO A 177 -6.75 10.50 -17.08
C PRO A 177 -6.93 10.44 -15.55
N GLU A 178 -8.07 10.90 -15.03
CA GLU A 178 -8.40 10.79 -13.62
C GLU A 178 -8.75 9.37 -13.20
N ALA A 179 -9.18 8.52 -14.14
CA ALA A 179 -9.47 7.10 -13.96
C ALA A 179 -8.24 6.19 -14.18
N GLU A 180 -7.04 6.75 -14.35
CA GLU A 180 -5.81 5.96 -14.51
C GLU A 180 -5.20 5.48 -13.20
N LEU A 181 -5.39 6.19 -12.10
CA LEU A 181 -4.82 5.88 -10.79
C LEU A 181 -5.84 6.13 -9.68
N PRO A 182 -5.78 5.36 -8.58
CA PRO A 182 -6.61 5.62 -7.41
C PRO A 182 -6.48 7.06 -6.92
N ASP A 183 -7.58 7.64 -6.46
CA ASP A 183 -7.67 9.06 -6.09
C ASP A 183 -8.44 9.25 -4.78
N ALA A 184 -7.93 10.11 -3.92
CA ALA A 184 -8.47 10.39 -2.59
C ALA A 184 -9.93 10.90 -2.62
N ARG A 185 -10.36 11.54 -3.71
CA ARG A 185 -11.76 11.96 -3.88
C ARG A 185 -12.70 10.76 -3.80
N TRP A 186 -12.39 9.69 -4.50
CA TRP A 186 -13.21 8.49 -4.50
C TRP A 186 -13.07 7.71 -3.19
N THR A 187 -11.85 7.68 -2.61
CA THR A 187 -11.62 7.15 -1.27
C THR A 187 -12.52 7.86 -0.23
N ALA A 188 -12.62 9.19 -0.28
CA ALA A 188 -13.50 9.95 0.61
C ALA A 188 -14.98 9.67 0.36
N CYS A 189 -15.43 9.65 -0.91
CA CYS A 189 -16.82 9.37 -1.28
C CYS A 189 -17.27 7.98 -0.79
N ILE A 190 -16.45 6.94 -1.02
CA ILE A 190 -16.74 5.59 -0.53
C ILE A 190 -16.70 5.56 1.00
N GLY A 191 -15.71 6.18 1.60
CA GLY A 191 -15.58 6.29 3.05
C GLY A 191 -16.78 6.93 3.73
N ALA A 192 -17.56 7.77 3.02
CA ALA A 192 -18.81 8.35 3.49
C ALA A 192 -19.90 7.30 3.72
N THR A 193 -19.89 6.21 2.96
CA THR A 193 -20.92 5.17 2.99
C THR A 193 -20.60 4.00 3.92
N LEU A 194 -19.33 3.90 4.36
CA LEU A 194 -18.88 2.80 5.21
C LEU A 194 -19.27 2.97 6.68
N SER A 195 -19.42 1.84 7.40
CA SER A 195 -19.53 1.86 8.86
C SER A 195 -18.27 2.44 9.50
N ALA A 196 -18.43 3.16 10.63
CA ALA A 196 -17.29 3.68 11.40
C ALA A 196 -16.34 2.59 11.91
N ASP A 197 -16.81 1.35 12.04
CA ASP A 197 -16.03 0.19 12.49
C ASP A 197 -15.21 -0.47 11.37
N THR A 198 -15.27 0.07 10.13
CA THR A 198 -14.51 -0.47 9.00
C THR A 198 -13.01 -0.26 9.22
N LYS A 199 -12.26 -1.37 9.30
CA LYS A 199 -10.84 -1.34 9.62
C LYS A 199 -10.01 -0.71 8.50
N ALA A 200 -9.10 0.18 8.87
CA ALA A 200 -8.10 0.76 7.99
C ALA A 200 -6.76 -0.02 8.09
N SER A 201 -6.74 -1.22 7.54
CA SER A 201 -5.53 -2.07 7.49
C SER A 201 -5.08 -2.30 6.06
N ALA A 202 -3.76 -2.28 5.82
CA ALA A 202 -3.21 -2.48 4.48
C ALA A 202 -3.53 -3.87 3.91
N LEU A 203 -4.02 -3.91 2.68
CA LEU A 203 -4.27 -5.13 1.92
C LEU A 203 -3.01 -5.52 1.14
N TYR A 204 -2.29 -6.52 1.63
CA TYR A 204 -1.14 -7.08 0.96
C TYR A 204 -1.52 -8.34 0.19
N LEU A 205 -1.72 -8.22 -1.12
CA LEU A 205 -2.05 -9.36 -1.99
C LEU A 205 -0.82 -10.21 -2.36
N ARG A 206 0.39 -9.71 -2.11
CA ARG A 206 1.63 -10.47 -2.25
C ARG A 206 2.13 -10.93 -0.89
N PRO A 207 2.52 -12.21 -0.75
CA PRO A 207 3.23 -12.64 0.45
C PRO A 207 4.57 -11.90 0.56
N ALA A 208 5.00 -11.59 1.79
CA ALA A 208 6.22 -10.84 2.11
C ALA A 208 7.56 -11.51 1.67
N VAL A 209 7.51 -12.58 0.86
CA VAL A 209 8.65 -13.41 0.42
C VAL A 209 9.68 -12.63 -0.41
N ALA A 210 9.35 -11.48 -0.97
CA ALA A 210 10.29 -10.67 -1.75
C ALA A 210 11.45 -10.08 -0.92
N VAL A 211 11.29 -9.93 0.39
CA VAL A 211 12.34 -9.37 1.28
C VAL A 211 13.46 -10.37 1.54
N ALA A 212 13.15 -11.67 1.63
CA ALA A 212 14.15 -12.71 1.90
C ALA A 212 15.15 -12.91 0.74
N ALA A 213 14.76 -12.64 -0.50
CA ALA A 213 15.64 -12.75 -1.66
C ALA A 213 16.60 -11.54 -1.79
N GLN A 214 16.18 -10.36 -1.36
CA GLN A 214 17.03 -9.17 -1.35
C GLN A 214 18.05 -9.17 -0.22
N LEU A 215 17.74 -9.79 0.91
CA LEU A 215 18.68 -9.95 2.03
C LEU A 215 19.82 -10.94 1.72
N ARG A 216 19.65 -11.86 0.75
CA ARG A 216 20.70 -12.79 0.29
C ARG A 216 21.72 -12.14 -0.66
N HIS A 217 21.49 -10.92 -1.11
CA HIS A 217 22.39 -10.18 -2.01
C HIS A 217 22.89 -8.86 -1.37
N ASN A 218 22.98 -8.81 -0.05
CA ASN A 218 23.62 -7.67 0.62
C ASN A 218 25.15 -7.95 0.67
N PRO A 219 25.99 -7.23 -0.10
CA PRO A 219 27.44 -7.40 -0.09
C PRO A 219 28.12 -6.96 1.23
N LEU A 220 27.35 -6.56 2.23
CA LEU A 220 27.80 -6.16 3.57
C LEU A 220 27.60 -7.27 4.63
N SER A 221 27.23 -8.49 4.25
CA SER A 221 27.38 -9.63 5.15
C SER A 221 28.88 -9.93 5.27
N VAL A 222 29.49 -9.35 6.29
CA VAL A 222 30.80 -9.77 6.77
C VAL A 222 30.69 -11.25 7.11
N GLU A 223 31.33 -12.11 6.32
CA GLU A 223 31.55 -13.50 6.72
C GLU A 223 32.22 -13.45 8.10
N ALA A 224 31.54 -13.95 9.11
CA ALA A 224 32.17 -14.17 10.40
C ALA A 224 33.27 -15.22 10.16
N ASP A 225 34.52 -14.85 10.41
CA ASP A 225 35.65 -15.76 10.40
C ASP A 225 35.27 -17.02 11.17
N PRO A 226 35.59 -18.20 10.62
CA PRO A 226 35.38 -19.45 11.33
C PRO A 226 36.17 -19.43 12.65
N PRO A 227 35.62 -19.95 13.74
CA PRO A 227 36.32 -19.95 15.03
C PRO A 227 37.67 -20.69 14.90
N ALA A 228 38.71 -20.08 15.44
CA ALA A 228 40.05 -20.63 15.46
C ALA A 228 40.05 -22.07 16.01
N PRO A 229 40.83 -23.00 15.44
CA PRO A 229 40.88 -24.38 15.92
C PRO A 229 41.36 -24.42 17.38
N ALA A 230 40.69 -25.22 18.19
CA ALA A 230 41.04 -25.44 19.59
C ALA A 230 42.47 -25.97 19.72
N PRO A 231 43.24 -25.54 20.74
CA PRO A 231 44.62 -26.04 20.94
C PRO A 231 44.57 -27.55 21.25
N LEU A 232 45.40 -28.29 20.52
CA LEU A 232 45.61 -29.70 20.72
C LEU A 232 46.27 -29.92 22.10
N THR A 233 45.52 -30.45 23.06
CA THR A 233 46.05 -31.03 24.28
C THR A 233 46.71 -32.38 23.94
N GLY A 234 48.01 -32.38 23.76
CA GLY A 234 48.80 -33.59 23.64
C GLY A 234 49.35 -33.98 25.00
N ALA A 235 49.06 -35.20 25.37
CA ALA A 235 49.53 -35.87 26.57
C ALA A 235 51.03 -36.21 26.45
N SER A 236 51.69 -36.24 27.56
CA SER A 236 52.49 -37.38 28.10
C SER A 236 53.49 -36.90 29.11
N GLU A 237 53.39 -37.43 30.30
CA GLU A 237 54.31 -38.34 30.98
C GLU A 237 55.68 -37.77 31.31
N GLY A 238 56.02 -37.84 32.57
CA GLY A 238 57.31 -38.32 32.97
C GLY A 238 58.03 -37.58 34.10
N ALA A 239 57.85 -38.14 35.28
CA ALA A 239 58.91 -38.45 36.24
C ALA A 239 59.69 -37.32 36.96
N ALA A 240 59.47 -37.33 38.22
CA ALA A 240 60.51 -37.53 39.26
C ALA A 240 61.36 -36.37 39.75
N ALA A 241 61.19 -36.20 41.00
CA ALA A 241 62.23 -36.14 42.03
C ALA A 241 62.75 -34.74 42.48
N ARG A 242 62.51 -34.60 43.73
CA ARG A 242 63.41 -34.14 44.81
C ARG A 242 63.77 -32.67 44.96
N ALA A 243 63.40 -32.31 46.11
CA ALA A 243 64.25 -31.81 47.21
C ALA A 243 64.55 -30.32 47.22
N ASP A 244 64.17 -29.80 48.20
CA ASP A 244 64.83 -29.24 49.37
C ASP A 244 64.68 -27.70 49.54
N ARG A 245 64.10 -27.40 50.69
CA ARG A 245 64.51 -26.38 51.68
C ARG A 245 64.92 -25.00 51.18
N VAL A 246 64.46 -24.05 51.78
CA VAL A 246 64.85 -23.33 53.00
C VAL A 246 64.37 -21.85 52.93
N ASP A 247 63.74 -21.49 53.99
CA ASP A 247 63.78 -20.21 54.72
C ASP A 247 63.72 -18.86 54.01
N GLY A 248 62.84 -18.07 54.50
CA GLY A 248 63.26 -17.01 55.37
C GLY A 248 62.61 -15.64 55.11
N HIS A 249 61.87 -15.27 56.08
CA HIS A 249 61.73 -13.89 56.61
C HIS A 249 61.58 -12.68 55.66
N ARG A 250 60.53 -12.03 55.69
CA ARG A 250 60.03 -10.98 56.65
C ARG A 250 58.66 -10.47 56.18
#